data_97c34c0e7af1f4b19559ea286d07c21d
#
_entry.id   97c34c0e7af1f4b19559ea286d07c21d
#
_cell.length_a   1.000
_cell.length_b   1.000
_cell.length_c   1.000
_cell.angle_alpha   90.00
_cell.angle_beta   90.00
_cell.angle_gamma   90.00
#
_symmetry.space_group_name_H-M   'P 1'
#
loop_
_entity.id
_entity.type
_entity.pdbx_description
1 polymer ?
#
loop_
_entity_poly.entity_id
_entity_poly.type
_entity_poly.pdbx_seq_one_letter_code
_entity_poly.pdbx_strand_id
1 'polypeptide(L)'
;MALSFLELMELRVVKALVDRDVTLQHVRRAAQVAAERFNTKHPLASRRVFTDGRHIFSAVTDAAEAPDVVKWTAAEIDQVVAGPVFDQFLSEIEFDSATSLASRWWPLGRQVPVILDPAIRFGAPVVAGTGVRTSTLARLARTTSVRDVAVAYELELAQAHAAINFEQQLSTA
;
A
#
# COMPACT_ATOMS: atom_id res chain seq x y z
N MET A 1 5.80 -13.31 -13.88
CA MET A 1 6.40 -12.00 -13.58
C MET A 1 6.09 -11.71 -12.13
N ALA A 2 7.09 -11.48 -11.29
CA ALA A 2 6.88 -11.17 -9.87
C ALA A 2 6.85 -9.65 -9.70
N LEU A 3 5.88 -9.14 -8.96
CA LEU A 3 5.82 -7.73 -8.57
C LEU A 3 6.76 -7.47 -7.40
N SER A 4 7.50 -6.37 -7.44
CA SER A 4 8.23 -5.87 -6.29
C SER A 4 7.27 -5.26 -5.26
N PHE A 5 7.74 -5.09 -4.04
CA PHE A 5 6.95 -4.44 -2.98
C PHE A 5 6.55 -3.00 -3.36
N LEU A 6 7.47 -2.23 -3.95
CA LEU A 6 7.18 -0.85 -4.36
C LEU A 6 6.16 -0.80 -5.50
N GLU A 7 6.24 -1.71 -6.48
CA GLU A 7 5.23 -1.82 -7.54
C GLU A 7 3.85 -2.19 -6.96
N LEU A 8 3.80 -3.06 -5.95
CA LEU A 8 2.55 -3.38 -5.26
C LEU A 8 1.96 -2.13 -4.57
N MET A 9 2.80 -1.32 -3.92
CA MET A 9 2.35 -0.07 -3.30
C MET A 9 1.84 0.93 -4.34
N GLU A 10 2.52 1.07 -5.48
CA GLU A 10 2.08 1.92 -6.58
C GLU A 10 0.73 1.46 -7.14
N LEU A 11 0.54 0.16 -7.37
CA LEU A 11 -0.74 -0.37 -7.85
C LEU A 11 -1.89 -0.10 -6.87
N ARG A 12 -1.64 -0.16 -5.57
CA ARG A 12 -2.65 0.22 -4.56
C ARG A 12 -3.05 1.68 -4.68
N VAL A 13 -2.08 2.58 -4.86
CA VAL A 13 -2.37 4.02 -5.07
C VAL A 13 -3.14 4.23 -6.36
N VAL A 14 -2.71 3.59 -7.46
CA VAL A 14 -3.43 3.64 -8.75
C VAL A 14 -4.88 3.19 -8.57
N LYS A 15 -5.09 2.02 -7.93
CA LYS A 15 -6.44 1.52 -7.67
C LYS A 15 -7.28 2.51 -6.87
N ALA A 16 -6.74 3.04 -5.81
CA ALA A 16 -7.45 3.99 -4.94
C ALA A 16 -7.82 5.30 -5.64
N LEU A 17 -7.02 5.76 -6.59
CA LEU A 17 -7.31 6.91 -7.43
C LEU A 17 -8.39 6.59 -8.47
N VAL A 18 -8.28 5.44 -9.14
CA VAL A 18 -9.26 4.98 -10.13
C VAL A 18 -10.64 4.73 -9.51
N ASP A 19 -10.69 4.16 -8.32
CA ASP A 19 -11.93 3.97 -7.56
C ASP A 19 -12.64 5.31 -7.19
N ARG A 20 -11.98 6.44 -7.45
CA ARG A 20 -12.48 7.81 -7.29
C ARG A 20 -12.63 8.57 -8.62
N ASP A 21 -12.83 7.83 -9.68
CA ASP A 21 -13.05 8.37 -11.02
C ASP A 21 -11.84 9.13 -11.60
N VAL A 22 -10.63 8.98 -11.00
CA VAL A 22 -9.40 9.49 -11.61
C VAL A 22 -9.02 8.61 -12.78
N THR A 23 -8.96 9.16 -13.98
CA THR A 23 -8.61 8.39 -15.17
C THR A 23 -7.17 7.88 -15.11
N LEU A 24 -6.90 6.71 -15.69
CA LEU A 24 -5.54 6.15 -15.75
C LEU A 24 -4.56 7.09 -16.48
N GLN A 25 -5.04 7.92 -17.39
CA GLN A 25 -4.20 8.92 -18.07
C GLN A 25 -3.72 9.98 -17.08
N HIS A 26 -4.61 10.50 -16.23
CA HIS A 26 -4.24 11.43 -15.17
C HIS A 26 -3.25 10.81 -14.18
N VAL A 27 -3.51 9.58 -13.76
CA VAL A 27 -2.60 8.86 -12.84
C VAL A 27 -1.21 8.69 -13.47
N ARG A 28 -1.13 8.28 -14.74
CA ARG A 28 0.15 8.16 -15.46
C ARG A 28 0.89 9.48 -15.55
N ARG A 29 0.17 10.57 -15.86
CA ARG A 29 0.78 11.90 -15.96
C ARG A 29 1.25 12.39 -14.60
N ALA A 30 0.45 12.20 -13.55
CA ALA A 30 0.84 12.52 -12.18
C ALA A 30 2.08 11.73 -11.73
N ALA A 31 2.14 10.44 -12.07
CA ALA A 31 3.30 9.61 -11.79
C ALA A 31 4.57 10.11 -12.54
N GLN A 32 4.46 10.55 -13.81
CA GLN A 32 5.58 11.13 -14.53
C GLN A 32 6.09 12.42 -13.89
N VAL A 33 5.19 13.36 -13.59
CA VAL A 33 5.54 14.63 -12.91
C VAL A 33 6.20 14.34 -11.55
N ALA A 34 5.66 13.40 -10.78
CA ALA A 34 6.21 13.02 -9.50
C ALA A 34 7.57 12.31 -9.62
N ALA A 35 7.76 11.46 -10.65
CA ALA A 35 9.03 10.78 -10.90
C ALA A 35 10.16 11.76 -11.18
N GLU A 36 9.90 12.75 -12.02
CA GLU A 36 10.86 13.82 -12.34
C GLU A 36 11.13 14.69 -11.11
N ARG A 37 10.08 15.16 -10.43
CA ARG A 37 10.19 16.05 -9.26
C ARG A 37 10.94 15.42 -8.09
N PHE A 38 10.71 14.13 -7.85
CA PHE A 38 11.30 13.40 -6.71
C PHE A 38 12.53 12.59 -7.07
N ASN A 39 12.89 12.56 -8.36
CA ASN A 39 14.00 11.75 -8.89
C ASN A 39 13.93 10.30 -8.43
N THR A 40 12.77 9.64 -8.64
CA THR A 40 12.53 8.27 -8.21
C THR A 40 11.85 7.44 -9.30
N LYS A 41 12.16 6.13 -9.34
CA LYS A 41 11.50 5.18 -10.23
C LYS A 41 10.13 4.73 -9.71
N HIS A 42 9.84 4.96 -8.43
CA HIS A 42 8.60 4.56 -7.76
C HIS A 42 7.90 5.76 -7.12
N PRO A 43 7.42 6.71 -7.95
CA PRO A 43 6.87 7.97 -7.46
C PRO A 43 5.62 7.77 -6.60
N LEU A 44 4.71 6.86 -6.99
CA LEU A 44 3.46 6.64 -6.27
C LEU A 44 3.64 5.84 -4.97
N ALA A 45 4.79 5.18 -4.79
CA ALA A 45 5.17 4.54 -3.52
C ALA A 45 5.93 5.50 -2.58
N SER A 46 6.09 6.77 -2.94
CA SER A 46 6.78 7.77 -2.13
C SER A 46 5.81 8.51 -1.21
N ARG A 47 6.21 8.72 0.04
CA ARG A 47 5.48 9.59 0.98
C ARG A 47 5.22 10.99 0.40
N ARG A 48 6.13 11.48 -0.43
CA ARG A 48 6.04 12.82 -1.04
C ARG A 48 4.80 12.98 -1.92
N VAL A 49 4.30 11.92 -2.57
CA VAL A 49 3.06 11.97 -3.34
C VAL A 49 1.87 12.32 -2.43
N PHE A 50 1.87 11.83 -1.20
CA PHE A 50 0.78 12.09 -0.26
C PHE A 50 0.87 13.48 0.38
N THR A 51 2.06 14.06 0.47
CA THR A 51 2.27 15.42 1.04
C THR A 51 2.21 16.52 -0.02
N ASP A 52 2.69 16.25 -1.23
CA ASP A 52 2.80 17.22 -2.33
C ASP A 52 1.78 16.97 -3.46
N GLY A 53 0.83 16.05 -3.24
CA GLY A 53 -0.14 15.60 -4.25
C GLY A 53 -0.89 16.75 -4.92
N ARG A 54 -1.30 17.76 -4.17
CA ARG A 54 -1.97 18.96 -4.72
C ARG A 54 -1.14 19.63 -5.82
N HIS A 55 0.14 19.85 -5.58
CA HIS A 55 1.05 20.46 -6.57
C HIS A 55 1.27 19.55 -7.78
N ILE A 56 1.31 18.24 -7.58
CA ILE A 56 1.48 17.26 -8.67
C ILE A 56 0.26 17.27 -9.57
N PHE A 57 -0.95 17.17 -9.00
CA PHE A 57 -2.19 17.16 -9.79
C PHE A 57 -2.48 18.51 -10.43
N SER A 58 -2.17 19.64 -9.78
CA SER A 58 -2.25 20.96 -10.41
C SER A 58 -1.31 21.07 -11.60
N ALA A 59 -0.05 20.64 -11.49
CA ALA A 59 0.90 20.67 -12.59
C ALA A 59 0.47 19.81 -13.79
N VAL A 60 -0.23 18.69 -13.55
CA VAL A 60 -0.82 17.86 -14.61
C VAL A 60 -1.91 18.63 -15.34
N THR A 61 -2.77 19.31 -14.59
CA THR A 61 -3.89 20.11 -15.15
C THR A 61 -3.37 21.30 -15.95
N ASP A 62 -2.35 22.00 -15.46
CA ASP A 62 -1.78 23.19 -16.12
C ASP A 62 -1.01 22.82 -17.39
N ALA A 63 -0.38 21.63 -17.43
CA ALA A 63 0.37 21.12 -18.58
C ALA A 63 -0.53 20.43 -19.63
N ALA A 64 -1.85 20.36 -19.42
CA ALA A 64 -2.78 19.67 -20.31
C ALA A 64 -3.07 20.47 -21.60
N GLU A 65 -2.13 20.45 -22.55
CA GLU A 65 -2.37 20.79 -23.95
C GLU A 65 -2.95 19.59 -24.75
N ALA A 66 -2.99 18.39 -24.12
CA ALA A 66 -3.52 17.20 -24.77
C ALA A 66 -5.06 17.18 -24.71
N PRO A 67 -5.76 16.92 -25.85
CA PRO A 67 -7.21 16.99 -25.92
C PRO A 67 -7.96 15.98 -25.03
N ASP A 68 -7.25 14.96 -24.55
CA ASP A 68 -7.84 13.85 -23.78
C ASP A 68 -7.66 14.01 -22.24
N VAL A 69 -7.03 15.09 -21.79
CA VAL A 69 -6.83 15.33 -20.34
C VAL A 69 -7.91 16.28 -19.86
N VAL A 70 -8.82 15.77 -19.03
CA VAL A 70 -9.85 16.59 -18.37
C VAL A 70 -9.16 17.58 -17.44
N LYS A 71 -9.40 18.87 -17.59
CA LYS A 71 -8.90 19.90 -16.68
C LYS A 71 -9.68 19.83 -15.38
N TRP A 72 -8.98 19.60 -14.29
CA TRP A 72 -9.56 19.57 -12.97
C TRP A 72 -9.53 20.95 -12.32
N THR A 73 -10.61 21.27 -11.65
CA THR A 73 -10.63 22.44 -10.77
C THR A 73 -9.80 22.22 -9.50
N ALA A 74 -9.38 23.27 -8.85
CA ALA A 74 -8.65 23.18 -7.58
C ALA A 74 -9.45 22.38 -6.52
N ALA A 75 -10.79 22.52 -6.51
CA ALA A 75 -11.66 21.79 -5.60
C ALA A 75 -11.69 20.28 -5.87
N GLU A 76 -11.69 19.85 -7.13
CA GLU A 76 -11.62 18.44 -7.51
C GLU A 76 -10.26 17.84 -7.15
N ILE A 77 -9.16 18.58 -7.37
CA ILE A 77 -7.83 18.17 -6.93
C ILE A 77 -7.79 18.00 -5.42
N ASP A 78 -8.33 18.95 -4.66
CA ASP A 78 -8.39 18.88 -3.21
C ASP A 78 -9.20 17.67 -2.73
N GLN A 79 -10.33 17.39 -3.37
CA GLN A 79 -11.16 16.24 -3.04
C GLN A 79 -10.43 14.89 -3.26
N VAL A 80 -9.58 14.80 -4.28
CA VAL A 80 -8.79 13.59 -4.57
C VAL A 80 -7.63 13.46 -3.60
N VAL A 81 -6.91 14.54 -3.33
CA VAL A 81 -5.64 14.54 -2.60
C VAL A 81 -5.81 14.66 -1.08
N ALA A 82 -6.80 15.45 -0.61
CA ALA A 82 -7.10 15.63 0.81
C ALA A 82 -8.12 14.61 1.34
N GLY A 83 -8.45 13.60 0.55
CA GLY A 83 -9.49 12.63 0.91
C GLY A 83 -9.00 11.54 1.89
N PRO A 84 -9.95 10.90 2.60
CA PRO A 84 -9.68 9.86 3.60
C PRO A 84 -8.78 8.71 3.13
N VAL A 85 -8.62 8.52 1.80
CA VAL A 85 -7.76 7.47 1.23
C VAL A 85 -6.28 7.76 1.45
N PHE A 86 -5.82 8.98 1.25
CA PHE A 86 -4.42 9.30 1.49
C PHE A 86 -4.09 9.21 2.98
N ASP A 87 -4.99 9.61 3.85
CA ASP A 87 -4.86 9.42 5.29
C ASP A 87 -4.77 7.93 5.66
N GLN A 88 -5.60 7.09 5.04
CA GLN A 88 -5.54 5.65 5.23
C GLN A 88 -4.19 5.08 4.77
N PHE A 89 -3.72 5.44 3.57
CA PHE A 89 -2.40 5.01 3.08
C PHE A 89 -1.28 5.45 4.03
N LEU A 90 -1.29 6.69 4.50
CA LEU A 90 -0.29 7.19 5.44
C LEU A 90 -0.34 6.46 6.79
N SER A 91 -1.51 6.01 7.22
CA SER A 91 -1.67 5.25 8.47
C SER A 91 -1.22 3.79 8.35
N GLU A 92 -1.40 3.17 7.17
CA GLU A 92 -1.10 1.76 6.91
C GLU A 92 0.33 1.51 6.43
N ILE A 93 1.03 2.52 5.91
CA ILE A 93 2.36 2.39 5.34
C ILE A 93 3.40 3.06 6.22
N GLU A 94 4.54 2.40 6.40
CA GLU A 94 5.76 3.01 6.92
C GLU A 94 6.66 3.38 5.75
N PHE A 95 7.32 4.52 5.88
CA PHE A 95 8.23 5.03 4.86
C PHE A 95 9.64 5.12 5.40
N ASP A 96 10.59 4.75 4.59
CA ASP A 96 12.00 4.92 4.89
C ASP A 96 12.36 6.42 4.95
N SER A 97 13.06 6.82 5.98
CA SER A 97 13.37 8.24 6.24
C SER A 97 14.37 8.84 5.25
N ALA A 98 15.26 8.04 4.68
CA ALA A 98 16.29 8.51 3.75
C ALA A 98 15.76 8.62 2.31
N THR A 99 14.96 7.65 1.89
CA THR A 99 14.43 7.58 0.51
C THR A 99 13.02 8.14 0.36
N SER A 100 12.29 8.25 1.46
CA SER A 100 10.85 8.54 1.50
C SER A 100 9.99 7.50 0.78
N LEU A 101 10.52 6.34 0.42
CA LEU A 101 9.77 5.26 -0.20
C LEU A 101 9.11 4.36 0.84
N ALA A 102 8.02 3.71 0.46
CA ALA A 102 7.34 2.73 1.30
C ALA A 102 8.32 1.61 1.70
N SER A 103 8.39 1.30 2.98
CA SER A 103 9.28 0.28 3.55
C SER A 103 8.53 -0.87 4.21
N ARG A 104 7.32 -0.62 4.72
CA ARG A 104 6.46 -1.62 5.34
C ARG A 104 4.99 -1.29 5.15
N TRP A 105 4.17 -2.31 4.99
CA TRP A 105 2.72 -2.17 4.86
C TRP A 105 1.98 -3.02 5.89
N TRP A 106 0.96 -2.44 6.51
CA TRP A 106 0.01 -3.05 7.43
C TRP A 106 -1.33 -3.25 6.73
N PRO A 107 -1.58 -4.35 6.04
CA PRO A 107 -2.73 -4.52 5.14
C PRO A 107 -4.10 -4.48 5.83
N LEU A 108 -4.14 -4.73 7.12
CA LEU A 108 -5.34 -4.70 7.96
C LEU A 108 -5.30 -3.58 9.00
N GLY A 109 -4.45 -2.56 8.80
CA GLY A 109 -4.20 -1.51 9.77
C GLY A 109 -3.27 -1.94 10.91
N ARG A 110 -2.70 -0.96 11.62
CA ARG A 110 -1.66 -1.18 12.65
C ARG A 110 -2.12 -1.94 13.89
N GLN A 111 -3.44 -2.08 14.08
CA GLN A 111 -4.01 -2.83 15.20
C GLN A 111 -3.98 -4.34 14.96
N VAL A 112 -3.82 -4.78 13.71
CA VAL A 112 -3.74 -6.19 13.34
C VAL A 112 -2.29 -6.54 13.06
N PRO A 113 -1.68 -7.50 13.76
CA PRO A 113 -0.24 -7.77 13.71
C PRO A 113 0.17 -8.57 12.47
N VAL A 114 -0.23 -8.11 11.27
CA VAL A 114 0.19 -8.67 9.98
C VAL A 114 0.87 -7.58 9.18
N ILE A 115 2.09 -7.86 8.69
CA ILE A 115 2.89 -6.91 7.91
C ILE A 115 3.45 -7.55 6.64
N LEU A 116 3.69 -6.70 5.63
CA LEU A 116 4.55 -6.98 4.50
C LEU A 116 5.75 -6.02 4.57
N ASP A 117 6.96 -6.59 4.63
CA ASP A 117 8.23 -5.85 4.71
C ASP A 117 9.25 -6.54 3.79
N PRO A 118 9.78 -5.86 2.76
CA PRO A 118 10.74 -6.48 1.82
C PRO A 118 11.99 -7.03 2.51
N ALA A 119 12.40 -6.45 3.63
CA ALA A 119 13.54 -6.91 4.41
C ALA A 119 13.26 -8.21 5.18
N ILE A 120 11.98 -8.56 5.35
CA ILE A 120 11.54 -9.74 6.10
C ILE A 120 10.89 -10.74 5.13
N ARG A 121 11.49 -11.95 5.01
CA ARG A 121 10.95 -13.03 4.17
C ARG A 121 10.61 -12.60 2.73
N PHE A 122 11.38 -11.65 2.18
CA PHE A 122 11.21 -11.12 0.81
C PHE A 122 9.84 -10.48 0.56
N GLY A 123 9.26 -9.84 1.57
CA GLY A 123 7.95 -9.19 1.46
C GLY A 123 6.74 -10.14 1.56
N ALA A 124 6.95 -11.40 1.89
CA ALA A 124 5.82 -12.29 2.21
C ALA A 124 5.10 -11.81 3.47
N PRO A 125 3.76 -11.97 3.57
CA PRO A 125 3.02 -11.62 4.77
C PRO A 125 3.52 -12.40 5.99
N VAL A 126 3.80 -11.67 7.08
CA VAL A 126 4.32 -12.24 8.33
C VAL A 126 3.59 -11.65 9.53
N VAL A 127 3.64 -12.37 10.65
CA VAL A 127 3.24 -11.82 11.95
C VAL A 127 4.28 -10.79 12.40
N ALA A 128 3.82 -9.59 12.71
CA ALA A 128 4.68 -8.50 13.13
C ALA A 128 5.53 -8.87 14.35
N GLY A 129 6.81 -8.52 14.31
CA GLY A 129 7.77 -8.80 15.39
C GLY A 129 8.33 -10.22 15.42
N THR A 130 7.84 -11.16 14.61
CA THR A 130 8.25 -12.57 14.69
C THR A 130 8.87 -13.11 13.40
N GLY A 131 8.54 -12.54 12.24
CA GLY A 131 8.96 -13.04 10.93
C GLY A 131 8.32 -14.40 10.53
N VAL A 132 7.31 -14.88 11.27
CA VAL A 132 6.57 -16.10 10.96
C VAL A 132 5.57 -15.79 9.84
N ARG A 133 5.62 -16.55 8.74
CA ARG A 133 4.71 -16.37 7.60
C ARG A 133 3.27 -16.72 7.97
N THR A 134 2.33 -15.87 7.59
CA THR A 134 0.88 -16.10 7.78
C THR A 134 0.41 -17.37 7.09
N SER A 135 0.88 -17.65 5.88
CA SER A 135 0.57 -18.86 5.11
C SER A 135 1.02 -20.16 5.79
N THR A 136 2.12 -20.13 6.56
CA THR A 136 2.57 -21.28 7.35
C THR A 136 1.59 -21.59 8.47
N LEU A 137 1.13 -20.57 9.19
CA LEU A 137 0.16 -20.70 10.28
C LEU A 137 -1.21 -21.18 9.76
N ALA A 138 -1.68 -20.58 8.66
CA ALA A 138 -2.95 -20.97 8.04
C ALA A 138 -2.94 -22.43 7.54
N ARG A 139 -1.82 -22.88 6.96
CA ARG A 139 -1.66 -24.27 6.53
C ARG A 139 -1.70 -25.24 7.71
N LEU A 140 -1.02 -24.91 8.80
CA LEU A 140 -0.96 -25.77 9.97
C LEU A 140 -2.33 -25.83 10.67
N ALA A 141 -3.06 -24.72 10.73
CA ALA A 141 -4.39 -24.63 11.32
C ALA A 141 -5.46 -25.47 10.60
N ARG A 142 -5.15 -26.03 9.42
CA ARG A 142 -6.04 -27.00 8.75
C ARG A 142 -6.06 -28.38 9.42
N THR A 143 -5.02 -28.72 10.16
CA THR A 143 -4.82 -30.05 10.75
C THR A 143 -4.72 -30.02 12.26
N THR A 144 -4.62 -28.81 12.87
CA THR A 144 -4.48 -28.66 14.33
C THR A 144 -5.25 -27.41 14.81
N SER A 145 -5.41 -27.25 16.13
CA SER A 145 -6.12 -26.09 16.66
C SER A 145 -5.27 -24.80 16.55
N VAL A 146 -5.94 -23.66 16.46
CA VAL A 146 -5.25 -22.34 16.44
C VAL A 146 -4.42 -22.13 17.71
N ARG A 147 -4.87 -22.68 18.83
CA ARG A 147 -4.13 -22.63 20.12
C ARG A 147 -2.80 -23.39 20.02
N ASP A 148 -2.81 -24.60 19.45
CA ASP A 148 -1.60 -25.40 19.26
C ASP A 148 -0.63 -24.73 18.30
N VAL A 149 -1.17 -24.10 17.23
CA VAL A 149 -0.37 -23.28 16.30
C VAL A 149 0.29 -22.11 17.05
N ALA A 150 -0.45 -21.40 17.89
CA ALA A 150 0.09 -20.27 18.66
C ALA A 150 1.20 -20.74 19.59
N VAL A 151 1.01 -21.82 20.32
CA VAL A 151 2.03 -22.40 21.22
C VAL A 151 3.29 -22.85 20.44
N ALA A 152 3.11 -23.56 19.32
CA ALA A 152 4.22 -24.08 18.51
C ALA A 152 5.13 -22.99 17.91
N TYR A 153 4.60 -21.79 17.70
CA TYR A 153 5.33 -20.64 17.14
C TYR A 153 5.60 -19.52 18.15
N GLU A 154 5.34 -19.77 19.44
CA GLU A 154 5.53 -18.79 20.53
C GLU A 154 4.80 -17.46 20.26
N LEU A 155 3.57 -17.56 19.73
CA LEU A 155 2.71 -16.43 19.40
C LEU A 155 1.62 -16.25 20.44
N GLU A 156 1.14 -15.02 20.57
CA GLU A 156 -0.13 -14.77 21.21
C GLU A 156 -1.29 -15.37 20.38
N LEU A 157 -2.35 -15.82 21.05
CA LEU A 157 -3.49 -16.41 20.36
C LEU A 157 -4.14 -15.43 19.35
N ALA A 158 -4.16 -14.14 19.70
CA ALA A 158 -4.65 -13.07 18.83
C ALA A 158 -3.81 -12.92 17.56
N GLN A 159 -2.49 -13.07 17.65
CA GLN A 159 -1.57 -13.02 16.51
C GLN A 159 -1.81 -14.20 15.55
N ALA A 160 -1.98 -15.41 16.09
CA ALA A 160 -2.27 -16.59 15.29
C ALA A 160 -3.63 -16.46 14.58
N HIS A 161 -4.67 -16.00 15.26
CA HIS A 161 -5.98 -15.71 14.65
C HIS A 161 -5.88 -14.66 13.55
N ALA A 162 -5.19 -13.55 13.78
CA ALA A 162 -5.01 -12.49 12.79
C ALA A 162 -4.36 -13.01 11.50
N ALA A 163 -3.30 -13.81 11.62
CA ALA A 163 -2.58 -14.39 10.49
C ALA A 163 -3.46 -15.36 9.70
N ILE A 164 -4.20 -16.23 10.37
CA ILE A 164 -5.09 -17.22 9.74
C ILE A 164 -6.24 -16.52 9.01
N ASN A 165 -6.89 -15.55 9.66
CA ASN A 165 -7.99 -14.78 9.07
C ASN A 165 -7.51 -13.98 7.83
N PHE A 166 -6.31 -13.42 7.88
CA PHE A 166 -5.72 -12.73 6.73
C PHE A 166 -5.61 -13.65 5.50
N GLU A 167 -5.10 -14.87 5.67
CA GLU A 167 -4.97 -15.84 4.57
C GLU A 167 -6.34 -16.32 4.06
N GLN A 168 -7.33 -16.44 4.92
CA GLN A 168 -8.69 -16.77 4.52
C GLN A 168 -9.29 -15.67 3.64
N GLN A 169 -9.11 -14.40 3.99
CA GLN A 169 -9.56 -13.26 3.18
C GLN A 169 -8.89 -13.23 1.80
N LEU A 170 -7.59 -13.52 1.72
CA LEU A 170 -6.88 -13.63 0.44
C LEU A 170 -7.42 -14.75 -0.46
N SER A 171 -7.89 -15.84 0.14
CA SER A 171 -8.41 -16.99 -0.61
C SER A 171 -9.82 -16.78 -1.16
N THR A 172 -10.54 -15.77 -0.67
CA THR A 172 -11.93 -15.44 -1.05
C THR A 172 -12.04 -14.20 -1.94
N ALA A 173 -10.94 -13.49 -2.18
CA ALA A 173 -10.83 -12.32 -3.04
C ALA A 173 -10.43 -12.70 -4.46
#